data_7dec0f7aae3266b6f3010f127e07774d
#
_entry.id   7dec0f7aae3266b6f3010f127e07774d
#
_cell.length_a   1.000
_cell.length_b   1.000
_cell.length_c   1.000
_cell.angle_alpha   90.00
_cell.angle_beta   90.00
_cell.angle_gamma   90.00
#
_symmetry.space_group_name_H-M   'P 1'
#
loop_
_entity.id
_entity.type
_entity.pdbx_description
1 polymer ?
#
loop_
_entity_poly.entity_id
_entity_poly.type
_entity_poly.pdbx_seq_one_letter_code
_entity_poly.pdbx_strand_id
1 'polypeptide(L)'
;IRAAAALALAGSLGHSAAQDNTFKIGLILPMTGPFASTGKQLEAAARLYVAQNGDTVAGKKVQLIVKDDTGAPDVTKRIAQEMVINDKVQVLAGFGLTPLAFATAPVATQSKTPLVVMAAATSSITQASPFIVRTSFTVPQVVTVLADWATKNNIKKVVSLVTDYAPGVDSEKFFSQRFQANG
;
A
#
# COMPACT_ATOMS: atom_id res chain seq x y z
N ILE A 1 65.43 35.72 23.84
CA ILE A 1 64.43 34.70 24.16
C ILE A 1 63.25 34.91 23.23
N ARG A 2 63.14 34.11 22.16
CA ARG A 2 62.02 34.12 21.22
C ARG A 2 61.22 32.85 21.44
N ALA A 3 59.98 32.97 21.94
CA ALA A 3 58.99 31.90 22.06
C ALA A 3 58.29 31.69 20.72
N ALA A 4 58.43 30.51 20.12
CA ALA A 4 57.67 30.10 18.93
C ALA A 4 56.33 29.52 19.40
N ALA A 5 55.23 30.14 19.06
CA ALA A 5 53.90 29.61 19.25
C ALA A 5 53.55 28.71 18.04
N ALA A 6 53.47 27.38 18.25
CA ALA A 6 53.01 26.45 17.28
C ALA A 6 51.48 26.42 17.35
N LEU A 7 50.79 26.94 16.31
CA LEU A 7 49.34 26.77 16.11
C LEU A 7 49.10 25.37 15.58
N ALA A 8 48.55 24.51 16.41
CA ALA A 8 47.98 23.21 15.96
C ALA A 8 46.63 23.45 15.34
N LEU A 9 46.56 23.45 14.00
CA LEU A 9 45.29 23.33 13.28
C LEU A 9 44.76 21.89 13.44
N ALA A 10 43.91 21.68 14.44
CA ALA A 10 43.10 20.44 14.52
C ALA A 10 42.08 20.49 13.41
N GLY A 11 42.37 19.88 12.29
CA GLY A 11 41.42 19.63 11.21
C GLY A 11 40.29 18.74 11.75
N SER A 12 39.14 19.33 12.01
CA SER A 12 37.88 18.59 12.23
C SER A 12 37.55 17.84 10.92
N LEU A 13 37.96 16.59 10.83
CA LEU A 13 37.43 15.66 9.83
C LEU A 13 35.93 15.51 10.14
N GLY A 14 35.13 16.37 9.55
CA GLY A 14 33.70 16.20 9.50
C GLY A 14 33.40 14.85 8.87
N HIS A 15 32.97 13.90 9.68
CA HIS A 15 32.37 12.68 9.19
C HIS A 15 31.10 13.11 8.43
N SER A 16 31.21 13.31 7.11
CA SER A 16 30.05 13.28 6.24
C SER A 16 29.43 11.91 6.44
N ALA A 17 28.43 11.82 7.31
CA ALA A 17 27.55 10.67 7.29
C ALA A 17 27.07 10.55 5.85
N ALA A 18 27.48 9.52 5.13
CA ALA A 18 27.02 9.25 3.79
C ALA A 18 25.50 9.26 3.87
N GLN A 19 24.89 10.29 3.34
CA GLN A 19 23.43 10.42 3.31
C GLN A 19 22.95 9.22 2.54
N ASP A 20 22.17 8.34 3.21
CA ASP A 20 21.61 7.12 2.58
C ASP A 20 20.79 7.58 1.37
N ASN A 21 21.37 7.48 0.18
CA ASN A 21 20.79 7.95 -1.06
C ASN A 21 19.75 6.95 -1.61
N THR A 22 19.11 6.22 -0.70
CA THR A 22 18.14 5.17 -0.99
C THR A 22 16.74 5.63 -0.62
N PHE A 23 15.79 5.42 -1.55
CA PHE A 23 14.36 5.57 -1.29
C PHE A 23 13.74 4.18 -1.14
N LYS A 24 13.35 3.83 0.09
CA LYS A 24 12.85 2.49 0.43
C LYS A 24 11.33 2.46 0.35
N ILE A 25 10.79 1.49 -0.39
CA ILE A 25 9.36 1.20 -0.49
C ILE A 25 9.11 -0.16 0.14
N GLY A 26 8.31 -0.19 1.21
CA GLY A 26 7.88 -1.42 1.87
C GLY A 26 6.65 -2.01 1.17
N LEU A 27 6.78 -3.18 0.56
CA LEU A 27 5.69 -3.92 -0.04
C LEU A 27 5.20 -4.99 0.94
N ILE A 28 3.98 -4.84 1.44
CA ILE A 28 3.33 -5.83 2.31
C ILE A 28 2.26 -6.54 1.48
N LEU A 29 2.52 -7.79 1.12
CA LEU A 29 1.77 -8.53 0.12
C LEU A 29 1.40 -9.93 0.63
N PRO A 30 0.30 -10.53 0.16
CA PRO A 30 -0.03 -11.92 0.45
C PRO A 30 0.89 -12.85 -0.35
N MET A 31 2.05 -13.21 0.22
CA MET A 31 3.04 -14.06 -0.46
C MET A 31 2.78 -15.55 -0.22
N THR A 32 1.98 -15.89 0.78
CA THR A 32 1.54 -17.25 1.13
C THR A 32 0.01 -17.35 1.19
N GLY A 33 -0.52 -18.57 1.30
CA GLY A 33 -1.95 -18.83 1.43
C GLY A 33 -2.76 -18.65 0.13
N PRO A 34 -4.10 -18.55 0.23
CA PRO A 34 -5.01 -18.55 -0.93
C PRO A 34 -4.80 -17.37 -1.90
N PHE A 35 -4.26 -16.27 -1.42
CA PHE A 35 -4.04 -15.04 -2.20
C PHE A 35 -2.59 -14.85 -2.68
N ALA A 36 -1.74 -15.86 -2.53
CA ALA A 36 -0.32 -15.80 -2.92
C ALA A 36 -0.12 -15.43 -4.40
N SER A 37 -1.01 -15.86 -5.29
CA SER A 37 -0.96 -15.49 -6.71
C SER A 37 -1.06 -13.97 -6.90
N THR A 38 -1.98 -13.31 -6.18
CA THR A 38 -2.13 -11.85 -6.23
C THR A 38 -0.86 -11.14 -5.73
N GLY A 39 -0.31 -11.58 -4.61
CA GLY A 39 0.91 -11.00 -4.05
C GLY A 39 2.10 -11.09 -5.01
N LYS A 40 2.30 -12.27 -5.61
CA LYS A 40 3.37 -12.49 -6.61
C LYS A 40 3.20 -11.62 -7.86
N GLN A 41 1.97 -11.44 -8.35
CA GLN A 41 1.70 -10.57 -9.50
C GLN A 41 2.00 -9.10 -9.17
N LEU A 42 1.62 -8.61 -8.00
CA LEU A 42 1.91 -7.24 -7.56
C LEU A 42 3.42 -7.01 -7.40
N GLU A 43 4.13 -7.95 -6.79
CA GLU A 43 5.59 -7.89 -6.70
C GLU A 43 6.25 -7.88 -8.07
N ALA A 44 5.84 -8.81 -8.94
CA ALA A 44 6.40 -8.91 -10.28
C ALA A 44 6.18 -7.63 -11.09
N ALA A 45 4.99 -7.02 -11.02
CA ALA A 45 4.68 -5.76 -11.67
C ALA A 45 5.57 -4.61 -11.17
N ALA A 46 5.75 -4.49 -9.85
CA ALA A 46 6.61 -3.47 -9.26
C ALA A 46 8.07 -3.63 -9.68
N ARG A 47 8.58 -4.88 -9.66
CA ARG A 47 9.96 -5.17 -10.13
C ARG A 47 10.13 -4.96 -11.61
N LEU A 48 9.13 -5.31 -12.43
CA LEU A 48 9.16 -5.08 -13.87
C LEU A 48 9.23 -3.59 -14.20
N TYR A 49 8.43 -2.77 -13.50
CA TYR A 49 8.47 -1.32 -13.69
C TYR A 49 9.87 -0.76 -13.41
N VAL A 50 10.50 -1.17 -12.30
CA VAL A 50 11.86 -0.75 -11.96
C VAL A 50 12.87 -1.24 -13.02
N ALA A 51 12.72 -2.49 -13.50
CA ALA A 51 13.63 -3.03 -14.52
C ALA A 51 13.53 -2.28 -15.86
N GLN A 52 12.33 -1.83 -16.24
CA GLN A 52 12.09 -1.12 -17.50
C GLN A 52 12.45 0.38 -17.45
N ASN A 53 12.28 1.02 -16.29
CA ASN A 53 12.42 2.47 -16.14
C ASN A 53 13.66 2.88 -15.34
N GLY A 54 14.44 1.91 -14.85
CA GLY A 54 15.58 2.13 -13.98
C GLY A 54 15.20 2.23 -12.51
N ASP A 55 16.17 2.03 -11.65
CA ASP A 55 16.03 2.02 -10.19
C ASP A 55 16.37 3.36 -9.52
N THR A 56 16.57 4.42 -10.30
CA THR A 56 17.00 5.72 -9.77
C THR A 56 16.02 6.82 -10.13
N VAL A 57 15.45 7.47 -9.13
CA VAL A 57 14.52 8.59 -9.28
C VAL A 57 14.99 9.78 -8.47
N ALA A 58 15.10 10.94 -9.11
CA ALA A 58 15.58 12.19 -8.51
C ALA A 58 16.93 12.01 -7.76
N GLY A 59 17.82 11.21 -8.33
CA GLY A 59 19.15 10.92 -7.77
C GLY A 59 19.14 9.92 -6.61
N LYS A 60 17.98 9.35 -6.20
CA LYS A 60 17.88 8.34 -5.15
C LYS A 60 17.64 6.96 -5.74
N LYS A 61 18.32 5.96 -5.23
CA LYS A 61 18.11 4.57 -5.61
C LYS A 61 16.86 4.01 -4.94
N VAL A 62 15.91 3.53 -5.73
CA VAL A 62 14.69 2.89 -5.24
C VAL A 62 14.99 1.47 -4.79
N GLN A 63 14.63 1.15 -3.55
CA GLN A 63 14.74 -0.19 -2.98
C GLN A 63 13.35 -0.72 -2.62
N LEU A 64 12.97 -1.88 -3.17
CA LEU A 64 11.75 -2.59 -2.80
C LEU A 64 12.06 -3.60 -1.71
N ILE A 65 11.39 -3.49 -0.56
CA ILE A 65 11.47 -4.43 0.56
C ILE A 65 10.12 -5.15 0.62
N VAL A 66 10.11 -6.47 0.37
CA VAL A 66 8.88 -7.28 0.31
C VAL A 66 8.76 -8.09 1.59
N LYS A 67 7.59 -8.05 2.23
CA LYS A 67 7.23 -8.89 3.38
C LYS A 67 5.87 -9.53 3.15
N ASP A 68 5.71 -10.76 3.64
CA ASP A 68 4.47 -11.53 3.57
C ASP A 68 3.51 -11.08 4.68
N ASP A 69 2.28 -10.70 4.31
CA ASP A 69 1.23 -10.30 5.24
C ASP A 69 0.58 -11.50 5.96
N THR A 70 0.83 -12.70 5.48
CA THR A 70 0.27 -13.98 5.98
C THR A 70 -1.26 -14.03 6.05
N GLY A 71 -1.96 -13.03 5.51
CA GLY A 71 -3.41 -12.89 5.60
C GLY A 71 -3.94 -12.51 6.99
N ALA A 72 -3.06 -12.14 7.94
CA ALA A 72 -3.42 -11.85 9.32
C ALA A 72 -3.27 -10.35 9.65
N PRO A 73 -4.35 -9.65 10.08
CA PRO A 73 -4.32 -8.22 10.36
C PRO A 73 -3.26 -7.79 11.39
N ASP A 74 -3.13 -8.53 12.49
CA ASP A 74 -2.17 -8.20 13.55
C ASP A 74 -0.72 -8.37 13.10
N VAL A 75 -0.45 -9.41 12.31
CA VAL A 75 0.86 -9.65 11.71
C VAL A 75 1.19 -8.53 10.74
N THR A 76 0.25 -8.17 9.85
CA THR A 76 0.41 -7.09 8.89
C THR A 76 0.69 -5.75 9.56
N LYS A 77 -0.04 -5.42 10.63
CA LYS A 77 0.20 -4.21 11.42
C LYS A 77 1.60 -4.18 12.02
N ARG A 78 2.03 -5.29 12.63
CA ARG A 78 3.38 -5.41 13.21
C ARG A 78 4.47 -5.27 12.14
N ILE A 79 4.29 -5.90 10.98
CA ILE A 79 5.21 -5.77 9.85
C ILE A 79 5.31 -4.31 9.38
N ALA A 80 4.18 -3.61 9.27
CA ALA A 80 4.18 -2.21 8.87
C ALA A 80 4.93 -1.32 9.88
N GLN A 81 4.73 -1.55 11.19
CA GLN A 81 5.48 -0.84 12.23
C GLN A 81 6.98 -1.11 12.14
N GLU A 82 7.37 -2.37 11.94
CA GLU A 82 8.75 -2.78 11.78
C GLU A 82 9.41 -2.12 10.56
N MET A 83 8.72 -2.12 9.42
CA MET A 83 9.21 -1.48 8.20
C MET A 83 9.41 0.04 8.36
N VAL A 84 8.50 0.71 9.06
CA VAL A 84 8.62 2.15 9.32
C VAL A 84 9.75 2.46 10.29
N ILE A 85 9.85 1.72 11.41
CA ILE A 85 10.78 2.03 12.50
C ILE A 85 12.18 1.51 12.21
N ASN A 86 12.30 0.23 11.81
CA ASN A 86 13.58 -0.44 11.66
C ASN A 86 14.14 -0.31 10.25
N ASP A 87 13.32 -0.63 9.24
CA ASP A 87 13.74 -0.58 7.82
C ASP A 87 13.75 0.87 7.30
N LYS A 88 13.05 1.80 7.99
CA LYS A 88 12.96 3.22 7.64
C LYS A 88 12.42 3.45 6.23
N VAL A 89 11.38 2.71 5.87
CA VAL A 89 10.71 2.90 4.57
C VAL A 89 10.03 4.28 4.51
N GLN A 90 10.08 4.92 3.35
CA GLN A 90 9.42 6.19 3.10
C GLN A 90 7.98 6.03 2.62
N VAL A 91 7.64 4.84 2.09
CA VAL A 91 6.28 4.51 1.60
C VAL A 91 5.99 3.06 1.96
N LEU A 92 4.78 2.80 2.44
CA LEU A 92 4.19 1.47 2.54
C LEU A 92 3.28 1.25 1.33
N ALA A 93 3.35 0.07 0.70
CA ALA A 93 2.49 -0.27 -0.42
C ALA A 93 2.10 -1.75 -0.39
N GLY A 94 1.08 -2.12 -1.17
CA GLY A 94 0.60 -3.50 -1.25
C GLY A 94 -0.86 -3.63 -0.81
N PHE A 95 -1.11 -4.43 0.20
CA PHE A 95 -2.43 -4.65 0.82
C PHE A 95 -3.43 -5.32 -0.13
N GLY A 96 -3.33 -6.63 -0.23
CA GLY A 96 -4.22 -7.47 -1.04
C GLY A 96 -5.64 -7.56 -0.49
N LEU A 97 -5.80 -7.49 0.84
CA LEU A 97 -7.06 -7.69 1.55
C LEU A 97 -7.44 -6.47 2.39
N THR A 98 -8.72 -6.15 2.43
CA THR A 98 -9.29 -5.00 3.16
C THR A 98 -8.95 -4.97 4.65
N PRO A 99 -9.10 -6.06 5.44
CA PRO A 99 -8.79 -6.04 6.87
C PRO A 99 -7.33 -5.66 7.16
N LEU A 100 -6.41 -6.03 6.28
CA LEU A 100 -4.99 -5.76 6.42
C LEU A 100 -4.69 -4.26 6.21
N ALA A 101 -5.33 -3.65 5.20
CA ALA A 101 -5.24 -2.21 4.96
C ALA A 101 -5.79 -1.41 6.15
N PHE A 102 -6.95 -1.80 6.70
CA PHE A 102 -7.51 -1.14 7.88
C PHE A 102 -6.63 -1.31 9.12
N ALA A 103 -6.07 -2.50 9.36
CA ALA A 103 -5.18 -2.73 10.49
C ALA A 103 -3.91 -1.85 10.44
N THR A 104 -3.48 -1.48 9.23
CA THR A 104 -2.28 -0.68 9.01
C THR A 104 -2.56 0.84 8.99
N ALA A 105 -3.80 1.26 8.79
CA ALA A 105 -4.18 2.67 8.73
C ALA A 105 -3.70 3.51 9.94
N PRO A 106 -3.79 3.04 11.20
CA PRO A 106 -3.23 3.76 12.35
C PRO A 106 -1.72 3.93 12.28
N VAL A 107 -0.98 2.95 11.73
CA VAL A 107 0.48 3.04 11.56
C VAL A 107 0.81 4.16 10.58
N ALA A 108 0.14 4.19 9.41
CA ALA A 108 0.31 5.25 8.41
C ALA A 108 0.05 6.64 9.01
N THR A 109 -1.03 6.78 9.79
CA THR A 109 -1.40 8.05 10.43
C THR A 109 -0.37 8.50 11.45
N GLN A 110 0.04 7.62 12.37
CA GLN A 110 0.94 7.95 13.47
C GLN A 110 2.36 8.27 12.98
N SER A 111 2.84 7.49 12.01
CA SER A 111 4.18 7.69 11.43
C SER A 111 4.22 8.75 10.34
N LYS A 112 3.06 9.23 9.86
CA LYS A 112 2.92 10.09 8.69
C LYS A 112 3.56 9.49 7.44
N THR A 113 3.54 8.15 7.34
CA THR A 113 4.09 7.42 6.20
C THR A 113 2.99 7.17 5.17
N PRO A 114 3.16 7.62 3.91
CA PRO A 114 2.21 7.31 2.85
C PRO A 114 1.99 5.81 2.69
N LEU A 115 0.73 5.41 2.51
CA LEU A 115 0.32 4.03 2.30
C LEU A 115 -0.45 3.92 0.99
N VAL A 116 0.07 3.13 0.06
CA VAL A 116 -0.52 2.91 -1.27
C VAL A 116 -1.21 1.55 -1.31
N VAL A 117 -2.54 1.55 -1.39
CA VAL A 117 -3.33 0.33 -1.53
C VAL A 117 -3.34 -0.09 -3.00
N MET A 118 -2.81 -1.29 -3.30
CA MET A 118 -2.62 -1.76 -4.66
C MET A 118 -3.74 -2.71 -5.14
N ALA A 119 -4.46 -3.38 -4.22
CA ALA A 119 -5.50 -4.35 -4.60
C ALA A 119 -6.76 -4.30 -3.74
N ALA A 120 -6.69 -4.09 -2.42
CA ALA A 120 -7.88 -4.05 -1.56
C ALA A 120 -8.88 -2.98 -2.02
N ALA A 121 -10.13 -3.40 -2.31
CA ALA A 121 -11.07 -2.61 -3.10
C ALA A 121 -12.26 -2.00 -2.33
N THR A 122 -12.39 -2.24 -1.01
CA THR A 122 -13.47 -1.65 -0.19
C THR A 122 -13.43 -0.11 -0.27
N SER A 123 -14.58 0.50 -0.48
CA SER A 123 -14.71 1.94 -0.75
C SER A 123 -14.11 2.83 0.34
N SER A 124 -14.30 2.48 1.61
CA SER A 124 -13.94 3.30 2.76
C SER A 124 -12.47 3.23 3.19
N ILE A 125 -11.62 2.40 2.57
CA ILE A 125 -10.21 2.25 2.99
C ILE A 125 -9.47 3.59 2.99
N THR A 126 -9.64 4.39 1.95
CA THR A 126 -8.96 5.70 1.83
C THR A 126 -9.45 6.75 2.83
N GLN A 127 -10.59 6.49 3.48
CA GLN A 127 -11.12 7.36 4.54
C GLN A 127 -10.56 7.03 5.93
N ALA A 128 -9.90 5.87 6.07
CA ALA A 128 -9.36 5.42 7.35
C ALA A 128 -8.10 6.20 7.80
N SER A 129 -7.42 6.90 6.87
CA SER A 129 -6.27 7.74 7.17
C SER A 129 -6.04 8.76 6.04
N PRO A 130 -5.63 10.00 6.35
CA PRO A 130 -5.25 10.99 5.34
C PRO A 130 -3.94 10.62 4.61
N PHE A 131 -3.24 9.59 5.07
CA PHE A 131 -2.01 9.08 4.44
C PHE A 131 -2.26 7.90 3.51
N ILE A 132 -3.52 7.50 3.28
CA ILE A 132 -3.85 6.37 2.40
C ILE A 132 -4.33 6.87 1.05
N VAL A 133 -3.70 6.34 0.00
CA VAL A 133 -4.15 6.46 -1.39
C VAL A 133 -4.34 5.08 -2.00
N ARG A 134 -5.11 4.98 -3.09
CA ARG A 134 -5.33 3.74 -3.81
C ARG A 134 -5.02 3.91 -5.28
N THR A 135 -4.35 2.91 -5.87
CA THR A 135 -4.03 2.85 -7.30
C THR A 135 -4.89 1.85 -8.06
N SER A 136 -5.65 1.00 -7.34
CA SER A 136 -6.58 0.04 -7.94
C SER A 136 -8.02 0.59 -8.00
N PHE A 137 -8.95 -0.22 -8.51
CA PHE A 137 -10.38 0.08 -8.54
C PHE A 137 -11.04 -0.02 -7.15
N THR A 138 -12.29 0.44 -7.06
CA THR A 138 -13.16 0.21 -5.90
C THR A 138 -14.28 -0.77 -6.25
N VAL A 139 -14.78 -1.49 -5.23
CA VAL A 139 -15.94 -2.39 -5.39
C VAL A 139 -17.13 -1.67 -6.05
N PRO A 140 -17.54 -0.47 -5.62
CA PRO A 140 -18.64 0.26 -6.26
C PRO A 140 -18.47 0.47 -7.77
N GLN A 141 -17.27 0.75 -8.25
CA GLN A 141 -17.00 0.94 -9.67
C GLN A 141 -17.34 -0.31 -10.51
N VAL A 142 -17.08 -1.50 -9.96
CA VAL A 142 -17.35 -2.76 -10.66
C VAL A 142 -18.81 -3.16 -10.58
N VAL A 143 -19.40 -3.12 -9.38
CA VAL A 143 -20.75 -3.65 -9.17
C VAL A 143 -21.86 -2.75 -9.74
N THR A 144 -21.63 -1.44 -9.83
CA THR A 144 -22.58 -0.53 -10.48
C THR A 144 -22.66 -0.77 -11.98
N VAL A 145 -21.55 -1.06 -12.63
CA VAL A 145 -21.53 -1.47 -14.06
C VAL A 145 -22.29 -2.78 -14.26
N LEU A 146 -22.13 -3.74 -13.35
CA LEU A 146 -22.87 -5.00 -13.39
C LEU A 146 -24.39 -4.79 -13.19
N ALA A 147 -24.79 -3.89 -12.28
CA ALA A 147 -26.18 -3.54 -12.10
C ALA A 147 -26.80 -2.87 -13.36
N ASP A 148 -26.05 -1.97 -14.00
CA ASP A 148 -26.46 -1.35 -15.26
C ASP A 148 -26.61 -2.38 -16.38
N TRP A 149 -25.68 -3.32 -16.47
CA TRP A 149 -25.76 -4.42 -17.44
C TRP A 149 -27.00 -5.30 -17.20
N ALA A 150 -27.26 -5.66 -15.94
CA ALA A 150 -28.44 -6.46 -15.60
C ALA A 150 -29.74 -5.79 -16.04
N THR A 151 -29.89 -4.49 -15.77
CA THR A 151 -31.05 -3.71 -16.17
C THR A 151 -31.20 -3.61 -17.70
N LYS A 152 -30.11 -3.32 -18.40
CA LYS A 152 -30.09 -3.27 -19.89
C LYS A 152 -30.46 -4.60 -20.54
N ASN A 153 -30.23 -5.71 -19.86
CA ASN A 153 -30.61 -7.05 -20.33
C ASN A 153 -31.98 -7.53 -19.78
N ASN A 154 -32.84 -6.61 -19.31
CA ASN A 154 -34.15 -6.89 -18.79
C ASN A 154 -34.23 -7.87 -17.62
N ILE A 155 -33.14 -7.98 -16.81
CA ILE A 155 -33.13 -8.78 -15.59
C ILE A 155 -33.93 -8.00 -14.53
N LYS A 156 -35.04 -8.60 -14.06
CA LYS A 156 -35.95 -7.95 -13.12
C LYS A 156 -35.83 -8.42 -11.68
N LYS A 157 -35.15 -9.55 -11.46
CA LYS A 157 -34.94 -10.13 -10.12
C LYS A 157 -33.52 -10.64 -10.01
N VAL A 158 -32.83 -10.26 -8.93
CA VAL A 158 -31.48 -10.69 -8.60
C VAL A 158 -31.44 -11.15 -7.16
N VAL A 159 -30.70 -12.20 -6.90
CA VAL A 159 -30.31 -12.65 -5.56
C VAL A 159 -28.81 -12.49 -5.44
N SER A 160 -28.36 -11.79 -4.41
CA SER A 160 -26.94 -11.64 -4.11
C SER A 160 -26.45 -12.73 -3.15
N LEU A 161 -25.31 -13.30 -3.46
CA LEU A 161 -24.53 -14.15 -2.54
C LEU A 161 -23.15 -13.52 -2.42
N VAL A 162 -22.83 -13.02 -1.24
CA VAL A 162 -21.58 -12.29 -0.99
C VAL A 162 -20.85 -12.86 0.22
N THR A 163 -19.55 -12.64 0.26
CA THR A 163 -18.74 -13.00 1.44
C THR A 163 -19.07 -12.05 2.61
N ASP A 164 -19.13 -12.60 3.82
CA ASP A 164 -19.43 -11.82 5.04
C ASP A 164 -18.20 -11.06 5.54
N TYR A 165 -17.74 -10.09 4.74
CA TYR A 165 -16.71 -9.11 5.12
C TYR A 165 -16.81 -7.87 4.22
N ALA A 166 -16.04 -6.80 4.52
CA ALA A 166 -16.24 -5.48 3.98
C ALA A 166 -16.40 -5.38 2.43
N PRO A 167 -15.63 -6.06 1.57
CA PRO A 167 -15.88 -6.04 0.12
C PRO A 167 -17.21 -6.68 -0.29
N GLY A 168 -17.64 -7.73 0.39
CA GLY A 168 -18.93 -8.38 0.14
C GLY A 168 -20.09 -7.47 0.49
N VAL A 169 -20.06 -6.84 1.67
CA VAL A 169 -21.04 -5.85 2.13
C VAL A 169 -21.10 -4.65 1.17
N ASP A 170 -19.95 -4.14 0.74
CA ASP A 170 -19.89 -3.08 -0.28
C ASP A 170 -20.55 -3.53 -1.60
N SER A 171 -20.27 -4.76 -2.05
CA SER A 171 -20.82 -5.32 -3.29
C SER A 171 -22.34 -5.36 -3.25
N GLU A 172 -22.92 -5.93 -2.21
CA GLU A 172 -24.37 -6.02 -2.04
C GLU A 172 -24.99 -4.64 -1.99
N LYS A 173 -24.46 -3.75 -1.15
CA LYS A 173 -24.98 -2.40 -0.97
C LYS A 173 -25.02 -1.62 -2.28
N PHE A 174 -23.89 -1.49 -2.97
CA PHE A 174 -23.80 -0.64 -4.14
C PHE A 174 -24.45 -1.25 -5.38
N PHE A 175 -24.43 -2.58 -5.52
CA PHE A 175 -25.19 -3.26 -6.54
C PHE A 175 -26.70 -3.03 -6.36
N SER A 176 -27.24 -3.31 -5.16
CA SER A 176 -28.67 -3.18 -4.86
C SER A 176 -29.14 -1.74 -5.05
N GLN A 177 -28.40 -0.76 -4.54
CA GLN A 177 -28.73 0.65 -4.71
C GLN A 177 -28.80 1.04 -6.19
N ARG A 178 -27.82 0.63 -7.01
CA ARG A 178 -27.79 0.95 -8.43
C ARG A 178 -28.87 0.22 -9.21
N PHE A 179 -29.10 -1.05 -8.90
CA PHE A 179 -30.13 -1.85 -9.57
C PHE A 179 -31.53 -1.31 -9.29
N GLN A 180 -31.84 -0.93 -8.05
CA GLN A 180 -33.11 -0.29 -7.68
C GLN A 180 -33.28 1.09 -8.32
N ALA A 181 -32.22 1.88 -8.40
CA ALA A 181 -32.28 3.21 -9.03
C ALA A 181 -32.54 3.15 -10.54
N ASN A 182 -32.22 2.04 -11.18
CA ASN A 182 -32.46 1.83 -12.60
C ASN A 182 -33.90 1.33 -12.92
N GLY A 183 -34.74 1.02 -11.93
CA GLY A 183 -36.08 0.48 -12.05
C GLY A 183 -36.13 -1.02 -11.97
#